data_b402f4456207b9b602ea5a7172c689a2
#
_entry.id   b402f4456207b9b602ea5a7172c689a2
#
_cell.length_a   1.000
_cell.length_b   1.000
_cell.length_c   1.000
_cell.angle_alpha   90.00
_cell.angle_beta   90.00
_cell.angle_gamma   90.00
#
_symmetry.space_group_name_H-M   'P 1'
#
loop_
_entity.id
_entity.type
_entity.pdbx_description
1 polymer ?
#
loop_
_entity_poly.entity_id
_entity_poly.type
_entity_poly.pdbx_seq_one_letter_code
_entity_poly.pdbx_strand_id
1 'polypeptide(L)'
;MDSNIYLLIITLLSIIIVILGVAWWKWHAFISLTVAGLFLAIMAGLSPEKIVTAYETGVGDVLGHLVGILALGTILGKLMSDSGAGMQISDYLVKVLGYKKLPWAMMLSGFIIGIPVFFEVGIVILLPLVISIHKTTKTNILLIAIPLLAGLSIVHGIVPPHPGAMTAIGIYEANLGKVLLYSLLIALPTAIIAGPVFGKFISKKVIPEKEPNIIKVNNKTNGLPSVIVSFLVIILPVLLMLLSIVTPYLGDIPSILKNTLLFIGNPVIALLISCFAAFYLLGFKQGMTKNVIKDLVEECILPIGSIILIIGAGGGFKQILIETGVGDSIAQMTENLSLSPLLLAFLVAGLIRVATGSATVALTTAAGIVSPIIQHMSGVNLELLVIATGAGSLMLSHVNDAGFWMVKEYLGLNVKETFKTWTVMETLLSFVAFAIAFVIDGII
;
A
#
# COMPACT_ATOMS: atom_id res chain seq x y z
N MET A 1 10.57 -40.00 -5.96
CA MET A 1 9.70 -38.83 -6.14
C MET A 1 10.42 -37.89 -7.07
N ASP A 2 9.78 -37.41 -8.13
CA ASP A 2 10.41 -36.45 -9.03
C ASP A 2 10.95 -35.26 -8.25
N SER A 3 12.20 -34.86 -8.54
CA SER A 3 12.85 -33.75 -7.81
C SER A 3 12.00 -32.49 -7.80
N ASN A 4 11.32 -32.21 -8.92
CA ASN A 4 10.43 -31.06 -9.06
C ASN A 4 9.18 -31.15 -8.16
N ILE A 5 8.57 -32.34 -8.08
CA ILE A 5 7.40 -32.56 -7.20
C ILE A 5 7.79 -32.38 -5.74
N TYR A 6 8.98 -32.88 -5.35
CA TYR A 6 9.48 -32.70 -3.99
C TYR A 6 9.66 -31.21 -3.63
N LEU A 7 10.33 -30.44 -4.51
CA LEU A 7 10.52 -29.00 -4.33
C LEU A 7 9.19 -28.23 -4.20
N LEU A 8 8.18 -28.60 -4.99
CA LEU A 8 6.85 -28.00 -4.89
C LEU A 8 6.16 -28.30 -3.57
N ILE A 9 6.26 -29.54 -3.08
CA ILE A 9 5.67 -29.95 -1.78
C ILE A 9 6.31 -29.16 -0.65
N ILE A 10 7.64 -29.07 -0.57
CA ILE A 10 8.31 -28.33 0.52
C ILE A 10 8.07 -26.83 0.40
N THR A 11 7.92 -26.29 -0.82
CA THR A 11 7.52 -24.89 -1.01
C THR A 11 6.09 -24.64 -0.54
N LEU A 12 5.14 -25.51 -0.85
CA LEU A 12 3.77 -25.42 -0.34
C LEU A 12 3.74 -25.50 1.18
N LEU A 13 4.51 -26.40 1.77
CA LEU A 13 4.65 -26.50 3.24
C LEU A 13 5.24 -25.22 3.84
N SER A 14 6.25 -24.61 3.21
CA SER A 14 6.81 -23.33 3.66
C SER A 14 5.76 -22.19 3.64
N ILE A 15 4.93 -22.12 2.60
CA ILE A 15 3.81 -21.16 2.54
C ILE A 15 2.78 -21.43 3.64
N ILE A 16 2.46 -22.70 3.90
CA ILE A 16 1.56 -23.08 5.01
C ILE A 16 2.16 -22.65 6.36
N ILE A 17 3.48 -22.77 6.56
CA ILE A 17 4.16 -22.27 7.76
C ILE A 17 3.96 -20.77 7.92
N VAL A 18 4.09 -19.96 6.85
CA VAL A 18 3.81 -18.51 6.92
C VAL A 18 2.36 -18.27 7.36
N ILE A 19 1.41 -18.93 6.72
CA ILE A 19 -0.03 -18.76 6.99
C ILE A 19 -0.37 -19.17 8.44
N LEU A 20 0.04 -20.36 8.87
CA LEU A 20 -0.21 -20.85 10.23
C LEU A 20 0.52 -20.01 11.28
N GLY A 21 1.76 -19.59 10.98
CA GLY A 21 2.54 -18.72 11.87
C GLY A 21 1.78 -17.43 12.17
N VAL A 22 1.33 -16.73 11.16
CA VAL A 22 0.64 -15.44 11.32
C VAL A 22 -0.79 -15.63 11.81
N ALA A 23 -1.58 -16.50 11.17
CA ALA A 23 -3.01 -16.59 11.42
C ALA A 23 -3.34 -17.39 12.72
N TRP A 24 -2.66 -18.50 12.96
CA TRP A 24 -2.99 -19.41 14.05
C TRP A 24 -2.11 -19.22 15.27
N TRP A 25 -0.75 -19.26 15.09
CA TRP A 25 0.20 -19.11 16.19
C TRP A 25 0.42 -17.66 16.62
N LYS A 26 -0.11 -16.68 15.86
CA LYS A 26 0.02 -15.24 16.13
C LYS A 26 1.48 -14.76 16.17
N TRP A 27 2.36 -15.42 15.44
CA TRP A 27 3.74 -14.98 15.28
C TRP A 27 3.79 -13.67 14.50
N HIS A 28 4.79 -12.87 14.78
CA HIS A 28 5.10 -11.72 13.92
C HIS A 28 5.46 -12.22 12.52
N ALA A 29 4.97 -11.53 11.47
CA ALA A 29 5.16 -11.95 10.08
C ALA A 29 6.66 -12.09 9.70
N PHE A 30 7.54 -11.26 10.27
CA PHE A 30 9.01 -11.40 10.17
C PHE A 30 9.47 -12.80 10.58
N ILE A 31 9.06 -13.28 11.75
CA ILE A 31 9.45 -14.59 12.26
C ILE A 31 8.89 -15.69 11.36
N SER A 32 7.62 -15.58 10.96
CA SER A 32 6.97 -16.58 10.10
C SER A 32 7.65 -16.72 8.75
N LEU A 33 7.98 -15.61 8.08
CA LEU A 33 8.70 -15.60 6.81
C LEU A 33 10.12 -16.16 6.96
N THR A 34 10.84 -15.75 7.99
CA THR A 34 12.19 -16.24 8.25
C THR A 34 12.21 -17.75 8.51
N VAL A 35 11.33 -18.26 9.39
CA VAL A 35 11.23 -19.70 9.70
C VAL A 35 10.83 -20.50 8.46
N ALA A 36 9.88 -20.00 7.66
CA ALA A 36 9.45 -20.66 6.43
C ALA A 36 10.58 -20.72 5.38
N GLY A 37 11.36 -19.65 5.24
CA GLY A 37 12.53 -19.61 4.37
C GLY A 37 13.61 -20.61 4.82
N LEU A 38 13.96 -20.59 6.10
CA LEU A 38 14.93 -21.54 6.65
C LEU A 38 14.47 -23.00 6.50
N PHE A 39 13.18 -23.28 6.76
CA PHE A 39 12.60 -24.60 6.54
C PHE A 39 12.77 -25.05 5.07
N LEU A 40 12.40 -24.18 4.13
CA LEU A 40 12.53 -24.47 2.70
C LEU A 40 13.98 -24.74 2.32
N ALA A 41 14.92 -23.89 2.74
CA ALA A 41 16.34 -23.99 2.41
C ALA A 41 16.96 -25.30 2.95
N ILE A 42 16.63 -25.68 4.19
CA ILE A 42 17.11 -26.93 4.82
C ILE A 42 16.55 -28.14 4.09
N MET A 43 15.24 -28.14 3.83
CA MET A 43 14.58 -29.25 3.14
C MET A 43 15.03 -29.39 1.68
N ALA A 44 15.39 -28.29 1.03
CA ALA A 44 15.98 -28.30 -0.33
C ALA A 44 17.47 -28.73 -0.34
N GLY A 45 18.10 -28.93 0.83
CA GLY A 45 19.47 -29.40 0.94
C GLY A 45 20.55 -28.33 0.72
N LEU A 46 20.25 -27.04 0.91
CA LEU A 46 21.26 -25.99 0.87
C LEU A 46 22.23 -26.13 2.05
N SER A 47 23.53 -25.84 1.79
CA SER A 47 24.52 -25.80 2.87
C SER A 47 24.23 -24.64 3.84
N PRO A 48 24.59 -24.76 5.13
CA PRO A 48 24.37 -23.71 6.12
C PRO A 48 24.91 -22.34 5.70
N GLU A 49 26.08 -22.31 5.06
CA GLU A 49 26.70 -21.10 4.55
C GLU A 49 25.84 -20.45 3.45
N LYS A 50 25.36 -21.24 2.48
CA LYS A 50 24.45 -20.76 1.41
C LYS A 50 23.14 -20.23 1.98
N ILE A 51 22.57 -20.88 3.00
CA ILE A 51 21.33 -20.46 3.63
C ILE A 51 21.49 -19.05 4.21
N VAL A 52 22.55 -18.82 4.98
CA VAL A 52 22.84 -17.53 5.62
C VAL A 52 23.07 -16.46 4.55
N THR A 53 23.97 -16.75 3.58
CA THR A 53 24.31 -15.78 2.52
C THR A 53 23.09 -15.42 1.68
N ALA A 54 22.26 -16.39 1.25
CA ALA A 54 21.05 -16.13 0.49
C ALA A 54 20.07 -15.26 1.28
N TYR A 55 19.85 -15.57 2.56
CA TYR A 55 18.95 -14.78 3.38
C TYR A 55 19.45 -13.35 3.56
N GLU A 56 20.72 -13.14 3.91
CA GLU A 56 21.32 -11.82 4.10
C GLU A 56 21.32 -11.00 2.82
N THR A 57 21.65 -11.60 1.67
CA THR A 57 21.60 -10.95 0.36
C THR A 57 20.19 -10.48 0.05
N GLY A 58 19.18 -11.36 0.18
CA GLY A 58 17.79 -10.98 -0.11
C GLY A 58 17.25 -9.89 0.80
N VAL A 59 17.59 -9.93 2.10
CA VAL A 59 17.26 -8.86 3.05
C VAL A 59 17.94 -7.55 2.66
N GLY A 60 19.25 -7.58 2.38
CA GLY A 60 20.06 -6.41 2.07
C GLY A 60 19.60 -5.73 0.78
N ASP A 61 19.38 -6.48 -0.29
CA ASP A 61 18.96 -5.96 -1.58
C ASP A 61 17.62 -5.22 -1.49
N VAL A 62 16.62 -5.85 -0.87
CA VAL A 62 15.29 -5.23 -0.78
C VAL A 62 15.30 -4.03 0.16
N LEU A 63 15.93 -4.12 1.33
CA LEU A 63 15.98 -3.01 2.29
C LEU A 63 16.86 -1.85 1.80
N GLY A 64 17.96 -2.15 1.12
CA GLY A 64 18.85 -1.12 0.57
C GLY A 64 18.14 -0.14 -0.36
N HIS A 65 17.18 -0.63 -1.14
CA HIS A 65 16.37 0.21 -2.03
C HIS A 65 15.18 0.90 -1.34
N LEU A 66 14.63 0.34 -0.27
CA LEU A 66 13.32 0.73 0.25
C LEU A 66 13.35 1.53 1.56
N VAL A 67 14.34 1.31 2.42
CA VAL A 67 14.33 1.87 3.79
C VAL A 67 14.24 3.40 3.81
N GLY A 68 14.99 4.08 2.92
CA GLY A 68 14.96 5.55 2.81
C GLY A 68 13.60 6.08 2.35
N ILE A 69 12.98 5.41 1.37
CA ILE A 69 11.68 5.80 0.82
C ILE A 69 10.59 5.64 1.88
N LEU A 70 10.60 4.51 2.60
CA LEU A 70 9.63 4.22 3.66
C LEU A 70 9.74 5.21 4.82
N ALA A 71 10.96 5.50 5.27
CA ALA A 71 11.20 6.46 6.35
C ALA A 71 10.72 7.86 5.97
N LEU A 72 11.15 8.38 4.81
CA LEU A 72 10.79 9.71 4.35
C LEU A 72 9.29 9.84 4.04
N GLY A 73 8.69 8.82 3.43
CA GLY A 73 7.24 8.79 3.17
C GLY A 73 6.42 8.85 4.46
N THR A 74 6.82 8.10 5.50
CA THR A 74 6.14 8.12 6.79
C THR A 74 6.31 9.45 7.53
N ILE A 75 7.50 10.05 7.49
CA ILE A 75 7.74 11.38 8.06
C ILE A 75 6.84 12.42 7.38
N LEU A 76 6.75 12.40 6.05
CA LEU A 76 5.88 13.29 5.29
C LEU A 76 4.41 13.10 5.70
N GLY A 77 3.94 11.85 5.76
CA GLY A 77 2.58 11.50 6.18
C GLY A 77 2.26 11.98 7.58
N LYS A 78 3.18 11.80 8.54
CA LYS A 78 3.01 12.27 9.92
C LYS A 78 2.93 13.80 10.02
N LEU A 79 3.78 14.53 9.28
CA LEU A 79 3.72 16.00 9.20
C LEU A 79 2.38 16.48 8.63
N MET A 80 1.88 15.85 7.58
CA MET A 80 0.57 16.14 7.00
C MET A 80 -0.56 15.94 8.03
N SER A 81 -0.45 14.90 8.85
CA SER A 81 -1.36 14.61 9.94
C SER A 81 -1.33 15.68 11.03
N ASP A 82 -0.15 15.87 11.62
CA ASP A 82 0.01 16.68 12.86
C ASP A 82 -0.12 18.17 12.59
N SER A 83 0.11 18.63 11.35
CA SER A 83 -0.14 20.01 10.93
C SER A 83 -1.60 20.33 10.62
N GLY A 84 -2.46 19.32 10.51
CA GLY A 84 -3.84 19.49 10.06
C GLY A 84 -4.01 19.75 8.56
N ALA A 85 -2.94 19.60 7.75
CA ALA A 85 -2.98 19.82 6.31
C ALA A 85 -3.98 18.89 5.60
N GLY A 86 -4.08 17.62 6.05
CA GLY A 86 -5.06 16.68 5.53
C GLY A 86 -6.50 17.12 5.76
N MET A 87 -6.82 17.62 6.96
CA MET A 87 -8.14 18.17 7.27
C MET A 87 -8.47 19.38 6.40
N GLN A 88 -7.50 20.28 6.21
CA GLN A 88 -7.66 21.49 5.40
C GLN A 88 -7.98 21.18 3.92
N ILE A 89 -7.35 20.16 3.35
CA ILE A 89 -7.65 19.69 1.98
C ILE A 89 -9.08 19.16 1.90
N SER A 90 -9.47 18.34 2.86
CA SER A 90 -10.79 17.72 2.87
C SER A 90 -11.92 18.76 3.02
N ASP A 91 -11.76 19.71 3.94
CA ASP A 91 -12.69 20.84 4.13
C ASP A 91 -12.83 21.68 2.85
N TYR A 92 -11.71 21.94 2.18
CA TYR A 92 -11.72 22.67 0.90
C TYR A 92 -12.49 21.93 -0.18
N LEU A 93 -12.23 20.62 -0.34
CA LEU A 93 -12.93 19.81 -1.34
C LEU A 93 -14.44 19.75 -1.09
N VAL A 94 -14.85 19.65 0.18
CA VAL A 94 -16.27 19.69 0.57
C VAL A 94 -16.89 21.04 0.24
N LYS A 95 -16.19 22.15 0.50
CA LYS A 95 -16.67 23.50 0.18
C LYS A 95 -16.82 23.72 -1.33
N VAL A 96 -15.83 23.27 -2.13
CA VAL A 96 -15.83 23.48 -3.61
C VAL A 96 -16.88 22.61 -4.30
N LEU A 97 -16.97 21.33 -3.94
CA LEU A 97 -17.90 20.39 -4.58
C LEU A 97 -19.33 20.51 -4.03
N GLY A 98 -19.47 21.04 -2.83
CA GLY A 98 -20.74 21.21 -2.13
C GLY A 98 -21.36 19.91 -1.61
N TYR A 99 -22.35 20.05 -0.73
CA TYR A 99 -22.98 18.92 -0.04
C TYR A 99 -23.70 17.92 -1.00
N LYS A 100 -24.12 18.37 -2.19
CA LYS A 100 -24.75 17.48 -3.18
C LYS A 100 -23.77 16.45 -3.76
N LYS A 101 -22.49 16.78 -3.81
CA LYS A 101 -21.40 15.92 -4.31
C LYS A 101 -20.50 15.41 -3.18
N LEU A 102 -21.00 15.36 -1.96
CA LEU A 102 -20.26 14.96 -0.77
C LEU A 102 -19.53 13.60 -0.91
N PRO A 103 -20.12 12.53 -1.47
CA PRO A 103 -19.39 11.27 -1.68
C PRO A 103 -18.13 11.43 -2.55
N TRP A 104 -18.19 12.32 -3.56
CA TRP A 104 -17.05 12.61 -4.43
C TRP A 104 -15.96 13.40 -3.71
N ALA A 105 -16.36 14.39 -2.91
CA ALA A 105 -15.42 15.18 -2.09
C ALA A 105 -14.67 14.27 -1.11
N MET A 106 -15.38 13.36 -0.45
CA MET A 106 -14.79 12.46 0.53
C MET A 106 -13.90 11.40 -0.13
N MET A 107 -14.27 10.86 -1.28
CA MET A 107 -13.42 9.95 -2.06
C MET A 107 -12.13 10.64 -2.50
N LEU A 108 -12.20 11.84 -3.05
CA LEU A 108 -11.02 12.62 -3.45
C LEU A 108 -10.16 12.99 -2.23
N SER A 109 -10.76 13.32 -1.09
CA SER A 109 -10.03 13.57 0.15
C SER A 109 -9.24 12.33 0.58
N GLY A 110 -9.88 11.17 0.64
CA GLY A 110 -9.23 9.90 0.96
C GLY A 110 -8.13 9.56 -0.03
N PHE A 111 -8.40 9.74 -1.32
CA PHE A 111 -7.44 9.45 -2.38
C PHE A 111 -6.18 10.34 -2.28
N ILE A 112 -6.36 11.67 -2.20
CA ILE A 112 -5.25 12.63 -2.18
C ILE A 112 -4.45 12.51 -0.88
N ILE A 113 -5.14 12.47 0.27
CA ILE A 113 -4.50 12.38 1.58
C ILE A 113 -3.84 11.00 1.77
N GLY A 114 -4.45 9.95 1.22
CA GLY A 114 -3.93 8.59 1.24
C GLY A 114 -2.57 8.44 0.56
N ILE A 115 -2.18 9.28 -0.40
CA ILE A 115 -0.88 9.13 -1.09
C ILE A 115 0.31 9.12 -0.11
N PRO A 116 0.49 10.09 0.80
CA PRO A 116 1.58 10.06 1.76
C PRO A 116 1.19 9.48 3.14
N VAL A 117 -0.09 9.23 3.41
CA VAL A 117 -0.60 8.87 4.74
C VAL A 117 -1.08 7.42 4.78
N PHE A 118 -0.62 6.65 5.76
CA PHE A 118 -1.12 5.29 5.97
C PHE A 118 -2.63 5.25 6.23
N PHE A 119 -3.26 4.17 5.81
CA PHE A 119 -4.71 3.97 5.89
C PHE A 119 -5.26 4.24 7.29
N GLU A 120 -4.66 3.64 8.33
CA GLU A 120 -5.10 3.78 9.72
C GLU A 120 -5.00 5.22 10.21
N VAL A 121 -3.91 5.90 9.86
CA VAL A 121 -3.69 7.31 10.21
C VAL A 121 -4.67 8.20 9.45
N GLY A 122 -4.90 7.93 8.16
CA GLY A 122 -5.85 8.66 7.31
C GLY A 122 -7.28 8.61 7.88
N ILE A 123 -7.72 7.43 8.35
CA ILE A 123 -9.02 7.29 9.02
C ILE A 123 -9.08 8.19 10.25
N VAL A 124 -8.10 8.08 11.15
CA VAL A 124 -8.10 8.83 12.42
C VAL A 124 -8.15 10.34 12.20
N ILE A 125 -7.42 10.85 11.19
CA ILE A 125 -7.40 12.29 10.86
C ILE A 125 -8.75 12.77 10.32
N LEU A 126 -9.36 11.96 9.42
CA LEU A 126 -10.54 12.41 8.67
C LEU A 126 -11.86 12.03 9.33
N LEU A 127 -11.84 11.13 10.30
CA LEU A 127 -13.02 10.69 11.02
C LEU A 127 -13.78 11.84 11.72
N PRO A 128 -13.14 12.80 12.42
CA PRO A 128 -13.84 13.94 13.02
C PRO A 128 -14.64 14.75 11.99
N LEU A 129 -14.10 14.93 10.79
CA LEU A 129 -14.78 15.60 9.69
C LEU A 129 -15.98 14.79 9.20
N VAL A 130 -15.83 13.47 9.00
CA VAL A 130 -16.95 12.57 8.63
C VAL A 130 -18.10 12.70 9.63
N ILE A 131 -17.79 12.64 10.93
CA ILE A 131 -18.78 12.74 12.00
C ILE A 131 -19.42 14.13 12.05
N SER A 132 -18.64 15.19 11.89
CA SER A 132 -19.13 16.57 11.84
C SER A 132 -20.13 16.78 10.70
N ILE A 133 -19.78 16.32 9.51
CA ILE A 133 -20.66 16.40 8.33
C ILE A 133 -21.94 15.56 8.54
N HIS A 134 -21.80 14.33 9.05
CA HIS A 134 -22.93 13.46 9.36
C HIS A 134 -23.93 14.17 10.32
N LYS A 135 -23.43 14.74 11.41
CA LYS A 135 -24.26 15.44 12.40
C LYS A 135 -24.93 16.70 11.86
N THR A 136 -24.21 17.47 11.05
CA THR A 136 -24.72 18.73 10.47
C THR A 136 -25.73 18.49 9.36
N THR A 137 -25.46 17.52 8.48
CA THR A 137 -26.29 17.29 7.28
C THR A 137 -27.38 16.25 7.49
N LYS A 138 -27.35 15.50 8.61
CA LYS A 138 -28.21 14.33 8.87
C LYS A 138 -28.10 13.24 7.79
N THR A 139 -27.05 13.27 7.00
CA THR A 139 -26.77 12.28 5.95
C THR A 139 -26.30 10.97 6.58
N ASN A 140 -26.69 9.82 6.03
CA ASN A 140 -26.17 8.53 6.50
C ASN A 140 -24.64 8.52 6.45
N ILE A 141 -24.01 8.16 7.56
CA ILE A 141 -22.55 8.19 7.72
C ILE A 141 -21.83 7.34 6.66
N LEU A 142 -22.44 6.23 6.22
CA LEU A 142 -21.85 5.36 5.19
C LEU A 142 -21.76 6.03 3.82
N LEU A 143 -22.67 6.98 3.51
CA LEU A 143 -22.59 7.75 2.27
C LEU A 143 -21.37 8.67 2.24
N ILE A 144 -20.80 8.99 3.40
CA ILE A 144 -19.66 9.87 3.59
C ILE A 144 -18.38 9.04 3.78
N ALA A 145 -18.46 8.04 4.66
CA ALA A 145 -17.31 7.24 5.09
C ALA A 145 -16.85 6.24 4.03
N ILE A 146 -17.75 5.51 3.37
CA ILE A 146 -17.36 4.49 2.36
C ILE A 146 -16.55 5.10 1.21
N PRO A 147 -16.94 6.25 0.61
CA PRO A 147 -16.10 6.89 -0.39
C PRO A 147 -14.72 7.31 0.12
N LEU A 148 -14.65 7.86 1.33
CA LEU A 148 -13.39 8.22 1.96
C LEU A 148 -12.48 7.00 2.14
N LEU A 149 -13.02 5.93 2.71
CA LEU A 149 -12.31 4.68 2.96
C LEU A 149 -11.83 4.03 1.67
N ALA A 150 -12.67 4.04 0.61
CA ALA A 150 -12.28 3.52 -0.70
C ALA A 150 -11.09 4.29 -1.30
N GLY A 151 -11.08 5.63 -1.18
CA GLY A 151 -9.97 6.46 -1.61
C GLY A 151 -8.68 6.15 -0.84
N LEU A 152 -8.75 6.07 0.50
CA LEU A 152 -7.62 5.72 1.35
C LEU A 152 -7.09 4.32 1.07
N SER A 153 -7.98 3.32 0.99
CA SER A 153 -7.59 1.93 0.88
C SER A 153 -6.98 1.58 -0.48
N ILE A 154 -7.57 2.04 -1.58
CA ILE A 154 -7.01 1.74 -2.90
C ILE A 154 -5.60 2.31 -3.07
N VAL A 155 -5.38 3.53 -2.59
CA VAL A 155 -4.05 4.16 -2.65
C VAL A 155 -3.07 3.39 -1.77
N HIS A 156 -3.47 3.01 -0.57
CA HIS A 156 -2.66 2.19 0.33
C HIS A 156 -2.27 0.84 -0.28
N GLY A 157 -3.18 0.21 -1.03
CA GLY A 157 -2.97 -1.12 -1.61
C GLY A 157 -2.06 -1.15 -2.83
N ILE A 158 -2.17 -0.15 -3.73
CA ILE A 158 -1.51 -0.23 -5.05
C ILE A 158 -0.64 0.97 -5.43
N VAL A 159 -0.72 2.11 -4.71
CA VAL A 159 -0.02 3.33 -5.12
C VAL A 159 1.27 3.54 -4.30
N PRO A 160 2.45 3.68 -4.96
CA PRO A 160 3.65 4.13 -4.27
C PRO A 160 3.46 5.55 -3.68
N PRO A 161 4.12 5.89 -2.55
CA PRO A 161 5.19 5.18 -1.86
C PRO A 161 4.73 4.26 -0.71
N HIS A 162 3.53 3.69 -0.75
CA HIS A 162 3.09 2.80 0.32
C HIS A 162 3.97 1.56 0.45
N PRO A 163 4.21 1.06 1.69
CA PRO A 163 5.16 -0.02 1.97
C PRO A 163 4.92 -1.28 1.16
N GLY A 164 3.67 -1.70 1.04
CA GLY A 164 3.31 -2.89 0.28
C GLY A 164 3.69 -2.76 -1.21
N ALA A 165 3.22 -1.71 -1.89
CA ALA A 165 3.54 -1.44 -3.28
C ALA A 165 5.05 -1.30 -3.50
N MET A 166 5.75 -0.58 -2.60
CA MET A 166 7.20 -0.43 -2.66
C MET A 166 7.93 -1.77 -2.54
N THR A 167 7.47 -2.65 -1.65
CA THR A 167 8.05 -3.99 -1.50
C THR A 167 7.93 -4.81 -2.78
N ALA A 168 6.74 -4.84 -3.41
CA ALA A 168 6.56 -5.55 -4.67
C ALA A 168 7.42 -4.94 -5.79
N ILE A 169 7.53 -3.61 -5.86
CA ILE A 169 8.41 -2.92 -6.81
C ILE A 169 9.86 -3.39 -6.63
N GLY A 170 10.37 -3.45 -5.39
CA GLY A 170 11.72 -3.92 -5.11
C GLY A 170 11.92 -5.40 -5.39
N ILE A 171 10.95 -6.24 -5.04
CA ILE A 171 11.02 -7.69 -5.27
C ILE A 171 10.95 -8.07 -6.75
N TYR A 172 10.08 -7.41 -7.52
CA TYR A 172 9.91 -7.64 -8.97
C TYR A 172 10.88 -6.83 -9.81
N GLU A 173 11.64 -5.90 -9.23
CA GLU A 173 12.55 -4.97 -9.93
C GLU A 173 11.80 -4.10 -10.96
N ALA A 174 10.55 -3.76 -10.66
CA ALA A 174 9.69 -2.95 -11.50
C ALA A 174 10.11 -1.46 -11.50
N ASN A 175 9.81 -0.73 -12.58
CA ASN A 175 10.07 0.70 -12.63
C ASN A 175 9.06 1.48 -11.78
N LEU A 176 9.52 2.08 -10.69
CA LEU A 176 8.67 2.80 -9.74
C LEU A 176 7.83 3.89 -10.41
N GLY A 177 8.41 4.63 -11.34
CA GLY A 177 7.71 5.72 -12.00
C GLY A 177 6.55 5.23 -12.87
N LYS A 178 6.76 4.14 -13.64
CA LYS A 178 5.69 3.51 -14.41
C LYS A 178 4.63 2.91 -13.50
N VAL A 179 5.03 2.25 -12.39
CA VAL A 179 4.07 1.75 -11.38
C VAL A 179 3.24 2.90 -10.83
N LEU A 180 3.85 4.04 -10.48
CA LEU A 180 3.13 5.22 -10.00
C LEU A 180 2.09 5.70 -11.04
N LEU A 181 2.48 5.80 -12.32
CA LEU A 181 1.58 6.22 -13.38
C LEU A 181 0.40 5.25 -13.56
N TYR A 182 0.69 3.96 -13.74
CA TYR A 182 -0.35 2.94 -13.92
C TYR A 182 -1.25 2.82 -12.69
N SER A 183 -0.67 2.86 -11.49
CA SER A 183 -1.46 2.78 -10.26
C SER A 183 -2.42 3.95 -10.08
N LEU A 184 -2.01 5.18 -10.38
CA LEU A 184 -2.91 6.35 -10.34
C LEU A 184 -4.04 6.23 -11.37
N LEU A 185 -3.75 5.76 -12.60
CA LEU A 185 -4.75 5.54 -13.65
C LEU A 185 -5.77 4.47 -13.26
N ILE A 186 -5.34 3.41 -12.56
CA ILE A 186 -6.19 2.29 -12.13
C ILE A 186 -6.92 2.63 -10.82
N ALA A 187 -6.24 3.27 -9.87
CA ALA A 187 -6.80 3.56 -8.56
C ALA A 187 -7.99 4.51 -8.61
N LEU A 188 -7.94 5.54 -9.47
CA LEU A 188 -9.00 6.54 -9.53
C LEU A 188 -10.36 5.95 -9.97
N PRO A 189 -10.49 5.24 -11.11
CA PRO A 189 -11.76 4.60 -11.48
C PRO A 189 -12.18 3.53 -10.47
N THR A 190 -11.24 2.81 -9.88
CA THR A 190 -11.51 1.83 -8.82
C THR A 190 -12.12 2.50 -7.59
N ALA A 191 -11.55 3.61 -7.12
CA ALA A 191 -12.08 4.40 -6.02
C ALA A 191 -13.49 4.94 -6.32
N ILE A 192 -13.77 5.33 -7.56
CA ILE A 192 -15.11 5.80 -7.98
C ILE A 192 -16.14 4.68 -7.82
N ILE A 193 -15.83 3.48 -8.29
CA ILE A 193 -16.77 2.34 -8.28
C ILE A 193 -17.00 1.87 -6.83
N ALA A 194 -15.94 1.60 -6.08
CA ALA A 194 -16.04 1.09 -4.71
C ALA A 194 -16.40 2.18 -3.68
N GLY A 195 -16.18 3.46 -3.99
CA GLY A 195 -16.49 4.60 -3.12
C GLY A 195 -17.87 5.22 -3.41
N PRO A 196 -17.96 6.29 -4.21
CA PRO A 196 -19.22 7.00 -4.44
C PRO A 196 -20.37 6.13 -4.98
N VAL A 197 -20.08 5.22 -5.91
CA VAL A 197 -21.14 4.37 -6.51
C VAL A 197 -21.63 3.33 -5.49
N PHE A 198 -20.74 2.54 -4.93
CA PHE A 198 -21.10 1.56 -3.90
C PHE A 198 -21.61 2.22 -2.62
N GLY A 199 -21.00 3.32 -2.16
CA GLY A 199 -21.42 4.08 -0.99
C GLY A 199 -22.88 4.57 -1.10
N LYS A 200 -23.28 5.07 -2.29
CA LYS A 200 -24.67 5.47 -2.56
C LYS A 200 -25.64 4.27 -2.50
N PHE A 201 -25.19 3.10 -2.90
CA PHE A 201 -26.01 1.88 -2.85
C PHE A 201 -26.14 1.35 -1.42
N ILE A 202 -25.02 1.20 -0.70
CA ILE A 202 -25.00 0.54 0.60
C ILE A 202 -25.60 1.42 1.70
N SER A 203 -25.44 2.74 1.62
CA SER A 203 -26.03 3.68 2.59
C SER A 203 -27.57 3.67 2.63
N LYS A 204 -28.22 3.17 1.58
CA LYS A 204 -29.68 2.96 1.56
C LYS A 204 -30.10 1.66 2.23
N LYS A 205 -29.20 0.69 2.36
CA LYS A 205 -29.49 -0.67 2.85
C LYS A 205 -29.01 -0.89 4.29
N VAL A 206 -28.01 -0.15 4.73
CA VAL A 206 -27.42 -0.27 6.05
C VAL A 206 -27.50 1.08 6.76
N ILE A 207 -28.07 1.08 7.95
CA ILE A 207 -28.10 2.21 8.86
C ILE A 207 -27.37 1.73 10.13
N PRO A 208 -26.24 2.32 10.53
CA PRO A 208 -25.52 1.92 11.72
C PRO A 208 -26.40 1.96 12.97
N GLU A 209 -26.31 0.93 13.81
CA GLU A 209 -27.12 0.81 15.03
C GLU A 209 -26.64 1.75 16.15
N LYS A 210 -25.35 2.11 16.14
CA LYS A 210 -24.73 2.92 17.18
C LYS A 210 -24.24 4.25 16.63
N GLU A 211 -24.18 5.24 17.52
CA GLU A 211 -23.52 6.52 17.23
C GLU A 211 -22.02 6.29 16.98
N PRO A 212 -21.41 7.02 16.02
CA PRO A 212 -20.00 6.91 15.73
C PRO A 212 -19.13 7.41 16.90
N ASN A 213 -18.01 6.73 17.16
CA ASN A 213 -17.08 7.10 18.22
C ASN A 213 -16.26 8.32 17.83
N ILE A 214 -16.24 9.36 18.71
CA ILE A 214 -15.50 10.59 18.47
C ILE A 214 -14.06 10.43 19.00
N ILE A 215 -13.08 10.54 18.11
CA ILE A 215 -11.67 10.65 18.46
C ILE A 215 -11.28 12.13 18.44
N LYS A 216 -10.68 12.62 19.53
CA LYS A 216 -10.08 13.96 19.57
C LYS A 216 -8.70 13.89 18.92
N VAL A 217 -8.50 14.58 17.81
CA VAL A 217 -7.17 14.77 17.20
C VAL A 217 -6.57 16.05 17.78
N ASN A 218 -5.42 15.95 18.41
CA ASN A 218 -4.66 17.10 18.89
C ASN A 218 -3.71 17.57 17.79
N ASN A 219 -4.00 18.72 17.19
CA ASN A 219 -3.06 19.37 16.28
C ASN A 219 -1.88 19.96 17.09
N LYS A 220 -0.65 19.71 16.65
CA LYS A 220 0.58 20.24 17.29
C LYS A 220 0.96 21.63 16.76
N THR A 221 0.06 22.33 16.07
CA THR A 221 0.29 23.65 15.47
C THR A 221 -0.61 24.73 16.05
N ASN A 222 -0.18 25.98 15.94
CA ASN A 222 -0.97 27.15 16.39
C ASN A 222 -2.08 27.56 15.40
N GLY A 223 -2.22 26.88 14.27
CA GLY A 223 -3.22 27.13 13.24
C GLY A 223 -3.19 26.07 12.13
N LEU A 224 -4.15 26.14 11.20
CA LEU A 224 -4.15 25.27 10.03
C LEU A 224 -3.35 25.90 8.87
N PRO A 225 -2.57 25.12 8.12
CA PRO A 225 -1.86 25.61 6.95
C PRO A 225 -2.85 26.05 5.86
N SER A 226 -2.41 26.93 4.93
CA SER A 226 -3.28 27.28 3.81
C SER A 226 -3.54 26.07 2.90
N VAL A 227 -4.71 26.09 2.23
CA VAL A 227 -5.11 25.04 1.30
C VAL A 227 -4.04 24.79 0.22
N ILE A 228 -3.51 25.87 -0.36
CA ILE A 228 -2.49 25.80 -1.42
C ILE A 228 -1.22 25.11 -0.91
N VAL A 229 -0.74 25.46 0.27
CA VAL A 229 0.43 24.84 0.88
C VAL A 229 0.19 23.36 1.15
N SER A 230 -0.99 23.01 1.65
CA SER A 230 -1.36 21.62 1.93
C SER A 230 -1.35 20.75 0.66
N PHE A 231 -1.95 21.25 -0.43
CA PHE A 231 -1.91 20.57 -1.74
C PHE A 231 -0.51 20.48 -2.32
N LEU A 232 0.27 21.57 -2.25
CA LEU A 232 1.62 21.62 -2.80
C LEU A 232 2.51 20.56 -2.13
N VAL A 233 2.49 20.46 -0.81
CA VAL A 233 3.32 19.51 -0.07
C VAL A 233 2.95 18.04 -0.38
N ILE A 234 1.66 17.72 -0.51
CA ILE A 234 1.21 16.37 -0.86
C ILE A 234 1.62 15.97 -2.29
N ILE A 235 1.47 16.89 -3.24
CA ILE A 235 1.67 16.58 -4.66
C ILE A 235 3.16 16.65 -5.04
N LEU A 236 3.96 17.40 -4.29
CA LEU A 236 5.37 17.65 -4.60
C LEU A 236 6.18 16.37 -4.86
N PRO A 237 6.18 15.33 -4.00
CA PRO A 237 6.96 14.13 -4.27
C PRO A 237 6.53 13.43 -5.56
N VAL A 238 5.22 13.37 -5.82
CA VAL A 238 4.67 12.78 -7.05
C VAL A 238 5.12 13.56 -8.28
N LEU A 239 5.03 14.89 -8.26
CA LEU A 239 5.48 15.75 -9.36
C LEU A 239 6.98 15.58 -9.64
N LEU A 240 7.80 15.54 -8.59
CA LEU A 240 9.23 15.34 -8.73
C LEU A 240 9.56 13.98 -9.33
N MET A 241 8.91 12.90 -8.87
CA MET A 241 9.08 11.56 -9.44
C MET A 241 8.64 11.49 -10.90
N LEU A 242 7.56 12.15 -11.27
CA LEU A 242 7.09 12.21 -12.66
C LEU A 242 8.09 12.90 -13.59
N LEU A 243 8.92 13.83 -13.09
CA LEU A 243 9.99 14.45 -13.88
C LEU A 243 10.97 13.41 -14.42
N SER A 244 11.35 12.42 -13.65
CA SER A 244 12.26 11.36 -14.10
C SER A 244 11.69 10.52 -15.24
N ILE A 245 10.35 10.33 -15.26
CA ILE A 245 9.65 9.57 -16.31
C ILE A 245 9.58 10.38 -17.61
N VAL A 246 9.32 11.68 -17.50
CA VAL A 246 9.16 12.57 -18.66
C VAL A 246 10.51 12.94 -19.28
N THR A 247 11.58 12.98 -18.48
CA THR A 247 12.93 13.40 -18.92
C THR A 247 13.42 12.71 -20.19
N PRO A 248 13.29 11.36 -20.39
CA PRO A 248 13.72 10.71 -21.63
C PRO A 248 12.98 11.19 -22.90
N TYR A 249 11.80 11.77 -22.75
CA TYR A 249 10.95 12.24 -23.85
C TYR A 249 11.10 13.74 -24.18
N LEU A 250 11.95 14.47 -23.42
CA LEU A 250 12.17 15.90 -23.62
C LEU A 250 13.07 16.25 -24.83
N GLY A 251 13.51 15.24 -25.62
CA GLY A 251 14.41 15.45 -26.74
C GLY A 251 15.85 15.78 -26.32
N ASP A 252 16.59 16.49 -27.18
CA ASP A 252 17.98 16.86 -26.93
C ASP A 252 18.10 18.06 -25.98
N ILE A 253 18.04 17.78 -24.68
CA ILE A 253 18.32 18.76 -23.62
C ILE A 253 19.78 18.63 -23.14
N PRO A 254 20.39 19.71 -22.62
CA PRO A 254 21.77 19.65 -22.07
C PRO A 254 21.90 18.54 -21.02
N SER A 255 23.00 17.79 -21.09
CA SER A 255 23.24 16.62 -20.19
C SER A 255 23.15 16.99 -18.70
N ILE A 256 23.63 18.21 -18.34
CA ILE A 256 23.50 18.72 -16.97
C ILE A 256 22.04 18.81 -16.55
N LEU A 257 21.17 19.38 -17.38
CA LEU A 257 19.74 19.49 -17.08
C LEU A 257 19.08 18.11 -16.99
N LYS A 258 19.37 17.23 -17.95
CA LYS A 258 18.88 15.84 -17.96
C LYS A 258 19.24 15.11 -16.66
N ASN A 259 20.53 15.15 -16.29
CA ASN A 259 21.00 14.49 -15.07
C ASN A 259 20.39 15.11 -13.79
N THR A 260 20.21 16.44 -13.78
CA THR A 260 19.55 17.12 -12.64
C THR A 260 18.10 16.69 -12.51
N LEU A 261 17.33 16.62 -13.61
CA LEU A 261 15.93 16.18 -13.57
C LEU A 261 15.80 14.72 -13.13
N LEU A 262 16.67 13.83 -13.62
CA LEU A 262 16.71 12.43 -13.19
C LEU A 262 17.08 12.31 -11.70
N PHE A 263 18.04 13.12 -11.22
CA PHE A 263 18.44 13.12 -9.81
C PHE A 263 17.31 13.61 -8.89
N ILE A 264 16.69 14.74 -9.21
CA ILE A 264 15.58 15.30 -8.42
C ILE A 264 14.36 14.38 -8.45
N GLY A 265 14.12 13.71 -9.57
CA GLY A 265 13.05 12.73 -9.73
C GLY A 265 13.34 11.34 -9.11
N ASN A 266 14.55 11.11 -8.60
CA ASN A 266 14.83 9.90 -7.84
C ASN A 266 13.95 9.86 -6.59
N PRO A 267 13.28 8.73 -6.28
CA PRO A 267 12.29 8.64 -5.19
C PRO A 267 12.81 9.10 -3.83
N VAL A 268 14.03 8.73 -3.46
CA VAL A 268 14.63 9.13 -2.17
C VAL A 268 14.85 10.65 -2.15
N ILE A 269 15.36 11.22 -3.24
CA ILE A 269 15.63 12.67 -3.35
C ILE A 269 14.32 13.46 -3.40
N ALA A 270 13.34 13.00 -4.19
CA ALA A 270 12.02 13.62 -4.29
C ALA A 270 11.32 13.69 -2.92
N LEU A 271 11.33 12.57 -2.17
CA LEU A 271 10.76 12.53 -0.82
C LEU A 271 11.56 13.36 0.17
N LEU A 272 12.88 13.37 0.09
CA LEU A 272 13.73 14.19 0.96
C LEU A 272 13.46 15.69 0.76
N ILE A 273 13.40 16.16 -0.48
CA ILE A 273 13.03 17.53 -0.83
C ILE A 273 11.62 17.86 -0.28
N SER A 274 10.67 16.93 -0.45
CA SER A 274 9.30 17.11 0.02
C SER A 274 9.22 17.15 1.55
N CYS A 275 10.02 16.34 2.27
CA CYS A 275 10.12 16.42 3.73
C CYS A 275 10.67 17.76 4.20
N PHE A 276 11.74 18.29 3.57
CA PHE A 276 12.26 19.61 3.93
C PHE A 276 11.25 20.72 3.64
N ALA A 277 10.55 20.65 2.50
CA ALA A 277 9.46 21.59 2.21
C ALA A 277 8.36 21.50 3.27
N ALA A 278 7.98 20.28 3.70
CA ALA A 278 6.99 20.05 4.74
C ALA A 278 7.48 20.56 6.10
N PHE A 279 8.72 20.31 6.52
CA PHE A 279 9.29 20.84 7.77
C PHE A 279 9.19 22.37 7.81
N TYR A 280 9.48 23.03 6.71
CA TYR A 280 9.39 24.49 6.63
C TYR A 280 7.95 24.98 6.57
N LEU A 281 7.15 24.48 5.61
CA LEU A 281 5.81 25.01 5.28
C LEU A 281 4.74 24.56 6.27
N LEU A 282 4.79 23.31 6.72
CA LEU A 282 3.81 22.70 7.63
C LEU A 282 4.28 22.67 9.09
N GLY A 283 5.60 22.74 9.32
CA GLY A 283 6.21 22.75 10.65
C GLY A 283 6.54 24.18 11.10
N PHE A 284 7.68 24.70 10.72
CA PHE A 284 8.20 25.99 11.24
C PHE A 284 7.27 27.16 10.98
N LYS A 285 6.70 27.30 9.79
CA LYS A 285 5.73 28.37 9.50
C LYS A 285 4.44 28.27 10.28
N GLN A 286 4.08 27.08 10.80
CA GLN A 286 2.91 26.85 11.63
C GLN A 286 3.24 26.84 13.13
N GLY A 287 4.43 27.30 13.50
CA GLY A 287 4.83 27.47 14.91
C GLY A 287 5.42 26.23 15.58
N MET A 288 5.71 25.15 14.85
CA MET A 288 6.44 24.02 15.40
C MET A 288 7.89 24.41 15.69
N THR A 289 8.40 24.02 16.85
CA THR A 289 9.82 24.17 17.18
C THR A 289 10.65 23.03 16.60
N LYS A 290 11.99 23.20 16.59
CA LYS A 290 12.93 22.14 16.17
C LYS A 290 12.74 20.85 16.98
N ASN A 291 12.47 20.99 18.29
CA ASN A 291 12.26 19.83 19.16
C ASN A 291 10.97 19.10 18.81
N VAL A 292 9.87 19.81 18.54
CA VAL A 292 8.62 19.19 18.10
C VAL A 292 8.79 18.41 16.80
N ILE A 293 9.54 18.96 15.82
CA ILE A 293 9.81 18.27 14.56
C ILE A 293 10.71 17.03 14.79
N LYS A 294 11.72 17.15 15.67
CA LYS A 294 12.57 16.02 16.04
C LYS A 294 11.75 14.90 16.67
N ASP A 295 10.93 15.21 17.66
CA ASP A 295 10.07 14.24 18.37
C ASP A 295 9.09 13.56 17.38
N LEU A 296 8.53 14.34 16.44
CA LEU A 296 7.66 13.83 15.38
C LEU A 296 8.37 12.82 14.50
N VAL A 297 9.63 13.08 14.10
CA VAL A 297 10.45 12.15 13.32
C VAL A 297 10.74 10.88 14.13
N GLU A 298 11.07 10.99 15.41
CA GLU A 298 11.30 9.84 16.30
C GLU A 298 10.02 9.01 16.49
N GLU A 299 8.85 9.65 16.66
CA GLU A 299 7.55 8.97 16.73
C GLU A 299 7.22 8.14 15.47
N CYS A 300 7.74 8.53 14.30
CA CYS A 300 7.52 7.82 13.04
C CYS A 300 8.29 6.49 12.95
N ILE A 301 9.43 6.38 13.64
CA ILE A 301 10.34 5.24 13.48
C ILE A 301 9.75 3.96 14.05
N LEU A 302 9.07 4.01 15.18
CA LEU A 302 8.52 2.83 15.85
C LEU A 302 7.53 2.02 14.98
N PRO A 303 6.53 2.64 14.35
CA PRO A 303 5.62 1.90 13.45
C PRO A 303 6.32 1.33 12.21
N ILE A 304 7.33 2.03 11.68
CA ILE A 304 8.08 1.57 10.49
C ILE A 304 8.94 0.35 10.81
N GLY A 305 9.47 0.23 12.02
CA GLY A 305 10.38 -0.85 12.40
C GLY A 305 9.81 -2.24 12.09
N SER A 306 8.56 -2.49 12.45
CA SER A 306 7.87 -3.75 12.13
C SER A 306 7.75 -3.98 10.61
N ILE A 307 7.41 -2.93 9.86
CA ILE A 307 7.25 -2.99 8.40
C ILE A 307 8.59 -3.32 7.73
N ILE A 308 9.67 -2.66 8.13
CA ILE A 308 11.04 -2.90 7.62
C ILE A 308 11.45 -4.37 7.86
N LEU A 309 11.20 -4.90 9.06
CA LEU A 309 11.50 -6.30 9.36
C LEU A 309 10.73 -7.27 8.47
N ILE A 310 9.44 -7.03 8.24
CA ILE A 310 8.59 -7.87 7.36
C ILE A 310 9.10 -7.82 5.92
N ILE A 311 9.42 -6.63 5.42
CA ILE A 311 9.93 -6.42 4.06
C ILE A 311 11.28 -7.12 3.89
N GLY A 312 12.20 -6.96 4.84
CA GLY A 312 13.48 -7.64 4.82
C GLY A 312 13.32 -9.16 4.78
N ALA A 313 12.47 -9.72 5.66
CA ALA A 313 12.21 -11.17 5.67
C ALA A 313 11.58 -11.66 4.35
N GLY A 314 10.72 -10.85 3.72
CA GLY A 314 10.17 -11.14 2.39
C GLY A 314 11.25 -11.22 1.31
N GLY A 315 12.23 -10.30 1.34
CA GLY A 315 13.41 -10.34 0.48
C GLY A 315 14.27 -11.57 0.72
N GLY A 316 14.55 -11.90 1.97
CA GLY A 316 15.27 -13.12 2.34
C GLY A 316 14.55 -14.40 1.89
N PHE A 317 13.23 -14.47 2.05
CA PHE A 317 12.41 -15.58 1.56
C PHE A 317 12.44 -15.70 0.03
N LYS A 318 12.32 -14.57 -0.70
CA LYS A 318 12.50 -14.51 -2.17
C LYS A 318 13.83 -15.13 -2.58
N GLN A 319 14.93 -14.70 -1.97
CA GLN A 319 16.26 -15.15 -2.37
C GLN A 319 16.44 -16.64 -2.11
N ILE A 320 15.93 -17.16 -0.99
CA ILE A 320 15.93 -18.61 -0.72
C ILE A 320 15.13 -19.37 -1.77
N LEU A 321 13.96 -18.88 -2.20
CA LEU A 321 13.18 -19.49 -3.28
C LEU A 321 13.97 -19.54 -4.60
N ILE A 322 14.75 -18.50 -4.91
CA ILE A 322 15.62 -18.47 -6.10
C ILE A 322 16.74 -19.51 -5.97
N GLU A 323 17.47 -19.53 -4.86
CA GLU A 323 18.60 -20.43 -4.63
C GLU A 323 18.20 -21.92 -4.58
N THR A 324 16.97 -22.21 -4.21
CA THR A 324 16.43 -23.59 -4.21
C THR A 324 15.96 -24.08 -5.58
N GLY A 325 15.88 -23.20 -6.60
CA GLY A 325 15.44 -23.56 -7.94
C GLY A 325 13.94 -23.87 -8.05
N VAL A 326 13.14 -23.40 -7.08
CA VAL A 326 11.67 -23.58 -7.10
C VAL A 326 11.04 -22.96 -8.36
N GLY A 327 11.55 -21.78 -8.80
CA GLY A 327 11.08 -21.12 -10.00
C GLY A 327 11.21 -21.99 -11.26
N ASP A 328 12.37 -22.62 -11.44
CA ASP A 328 12.63 -23.55 -12.56
C ASP A 328 11.68 -24.74 -12.54
N SER A 329 11.46 -25.32 -11.36
CA SER A 329 10.57 -26.47 -11.19
C SER A 329 9.12 -26.13 -11.54
N ILE A 330 8.64 -24.94 -11.14
CA ILE A 330 7.30 -24.46 -11.48
C ILE A 330 7.21 -24.16 -12.98
N ALA A 331 8.21 -23.50 -13.58
CA ALA A 331 8.24 -23.18 -14.99
C ALA A 331 8.12 -24.45 -15.86
N GLN A 332 8.91 -25.49 -15.57
CA GLN A 332 8.87 -26.76 -16.29
C GLN A 332 7.50 -27.46 -16.19
N MET A 333 6.83 -27.38 -15.05
CA MET A 333 5.50 -27.98 -14.86
C MET A 333 4.38 -27.15 -15.48
N THR A 334 4.58 -25.85 -15.65
CA THR A 334 3.57 -24.92 -16.17
C THR A 334 3.78 -24.57 -17.65
N GLU A 335 4.80 -25.12 -18.33
CA GLU A 335 5.05 -24.90 -19.76
C GLU A 335 3.79 -25.12 -20.64
N ASN A 336 2.85 -25.96 -20.20
CA ASN A 336 1.58 -26.24 -20.87
C ASN A 336 0.37 -25.50 -20.27
N LEU A 337 0.54 -24.72 -19.19
CA LEU A 337 -0.52 -23.97 -18.54
C LEU A 337 -0.34 -22.50 -18.86
N SER A 338 -1.12 -21.97 -19.81
CA SER A 338 -1.15 -20.55 -20.18
C SER A 338 -1.83 -19.68 -19.09
N LEU A 339 -1.34 -19.76 -17.85
CA LEU A 339 -1.83 -18.91 -16.76
C LEU A 339 -1.21 -17.51 -16.88
N SER A 340 -2.05 -16.47 -16.88
CA SER A 340 -1.57 -15.08 -16.81
C SER A 340 -0.78 -14.85 -15.53
N PRO A 341 0.45 -14.29 -15.60
CA PRO A 341 1.24 -13.91 -14.42
C PRO A 341 0.49 -12.97 -13.47
N LEU A 342 -0.28 -12.04 -14.03
CA LEU A 342 -1.09 -11.10 -13.25
C LEU A 342 -2.17 -11.84 -12.45
N LEU A 343 -2.84 -12.82 -13.07
CA LEU A 343 -3.85 -13.62 -12.37
C LEU A 343 -3.24 -14.47 -11.26
N LEU A 344 -2.09 -15.08 -11.51
CA LEU A 344 -1.35 -15.85 -10.51
C LEU A 344 -1.02 -14.96 -9.29
N ALA A 345 -0.41 -13.81 -9.52
CA ALA A 345 -0.04 -12.88 -8.45
C ALA A 345 -1.25 -12.39 -7.66
N PHE A 346 -2.34 -12.05 -8.35
CA PHE A 346 -3.60 -11.65 -7.74
C PHE A 346 -4.18 -12.73 -6.82
N LEU A 347 -4.24 -13.98 -7.29
CA LEU A 347 -4.81 -15.10 -6.51
C LEU A 347 -3.93 -15.46 -5.31
N VAL A 348 -2.61 -15.52 -5.50
CA VAL A 348 -1.67 -15.81 -4.40
C VAL A 348 -1.78 -14.73 -3.31
N ALA A 349 -1.76 -13.45 -3.70
CA ALA A 349 -1.92 -12.35 -2.74
C ALA A 349 -3.27 -12.40 -2.03
N GLY A 350 -4.36 -12.67 -2.77
CA GLY A 350 -5.70 -12.79 -2.21
C GLY A 350 -5.84 -13.93 -1.20
N LEU A 351 -5.31 -15.11 -1.50
CA LEU A 351 -5.32 -16.25 -0.58
C LEU A 351 -4.56 -15.95 0.72
N ILE A 352 -3.36 -15.36 0.60
CA ILE A 352 -2.55 -14.98 1.76
C ILE A 352 -3.26 -13.86 2.55
N ARG A 353 -3.89 -12.89 1.88
CA ARG A 353 -4.67 -11.82 2.50
C ARG A 353 -5.80 -12.36 3.37
N VAL A 354 -6.61 -13.26 2.82
CA VAL A 354 -7.72 -13.89 3.55
C VAL A 354 -7.21 -14.66 4.76
N ALA A 355 -6.07 -15.36 4.63
CA ALA A 355 -5.51 -16.14 5.72
C ALA A 355 -4.89 -15.28 6.82
N THR A 356 -4.11 -14.24 6.47
CA THR A 356 -3.29 -13.47 7.42
C THR A 356 -3.95 -12.20 7.95
N GLY A 357 -4.89 -11.62 7.22
CA GLY A 357 -5.56 -10.37 7.56
C GLY A 357 -4.73 -9.11 7.32
N SER A 358 -3.52 -9.20 6.76
CA SER A 358 -2.63 -8.06 6.53
C SER A 358 -2.33 -7.88 5.04
N ALA A 359 -2.67 -6.71 4.49
CA ALA A 359 -2.38 -6.37 3.10
C ALA A 359 -0.87 -6.35 2.83
N THR A 360 -0.07 -5.74 3.71
CA THR A 360 1.39 -5.65 3.54
C THR A 360 2.04 -7.03 3.58
N VAL A 361 1.64 -7.91 4.52
CA VAL A 361 2.14 -9.29 4.60
C VAL A 361 1.75 -10.08 3.36
N ALA A 362 0.49 -9.98 2.93
CA ALA A 362 0.00 -10.68 1.75
C ALA A 362 0.76 -10.28 0.49
N LEU A 363 0.93 -8.98 0.29
CA LEU A 363 1.62 -8.43 -0.87
C LEU A 363 3.10 -8.81 -0.89
N THR A 364 3.80 -8.64 0.24
CA THR A 364 5.23 -8.97 0.36
C THR A 364 5.48 -10.47 0.14
N THR A 365 4.68 -11.32 0.78
CA THR A 365 4.81 -12.79 0.64
C THR A 365 4.47 -13.24 -0.77
N ALA A 366 3.37 -12.72 -1.35
CA ALA A 366 2.99 -13.06 -2.71
C ALA A 366 4.05 -12.64 -3.73
N ALA A 367 4.60 -11.42 -3.59
CA ALA A 367 5.68 -10.96 -4.46
C ALA A 367 6.91 -11.86 -4.36
N GLY A 368 7.31 -12.28 -3.15
CA GLY A 368 8.40 -13.22 -2.94
C GLY A 368 8.18 -14.57 -3.60
N ILE A 369 6.95 -15.11 -3.54
CA ILE A 369 6.58 -16.40 -4.15
C ILE A 369 6.51 -16.30 -5.68
N VAL A 370 5.92 -15.25 -6.21
CA VAL A 370 5.68 -15.09 -7.66
C VAL A 370 6.94 -14.67 -8.40
N SER A 371 7.83 -13.89 -7.76
CA SER A 371 9.05 -13.38 -8.41
C SER A 371 9.90 -14.46 -9.10
N PRO A 372 10.29 -15.56 -8.46
CA PRO A 372 11.08 -16.60 -9.13
C PRO A 372 10.32 -17.28 -10.27
N ILE A 373 8.99 -17.36 -10.20
CA ILE A 373 8.17 -17.98 -11.25
C ILE A 373 8.20 -17.14 -12.53
N ILE A 374 8.03 -15.81 -12.40
CA ILE A 374 7.97 -14.91 -13.56
C ILE A 374 9.33 -14.70 -14.25
N GLN A 375 10.46 -14.99 -13.59
CA GLN A 375 11.79 -14.90 -14.21
C GLN A 375 11.94 -15.81 -15.42
N HIS A 376 11.15 -16.89 -15.48
CA HIS A 376 11.15 -17.87 -16.60
C HIS A 376 10.05 -17.58 -17.63
N MET A 377 9.26 -16.49 -17.44
CA MET A 377 8.17 -16.11 -18.35
C MET A 377 8.59 -14.89 -19.18
N SER A 378 8.41 -14.94 -20.49
CA SER A 378 8.68 -13.80 -21.37
C SER A 378 7.46 -12.87 -21.46
N GLY A 379 7.72 -11.56 -21.66
CA GLY A 379 6.66 -10.58 -21.92
C GLY A 379 5.83 -10.18 -20.72
N VAL A 380 6.29 -10.45 -19.50
CA VAL A 380 5.57 -10.03 -18.27
C VAL A 380 5.74 -8.54 -18.04
N ASN A 381 4.64 -7.81 -17.92
CA ASN A 381 4.66 -6.41 -17.48
C ASN A 381 4.79 -6.35 -15.95
N LEU A 382 6.01 -6.08 -15.48
CA LEU A 382 6.32 -6.07 -14.04
C LEU A 382 5.57 -4.97 -13.28
N GLU A 383 5.30 -3.85 -13.93
CA GLU A 383 4.57 -2.74 -13.34
C GLU A 383 3.10 -3.09 -13.08
N LEU A 384 2.44 -3.73 -14.04
CA LEU A 384 1.07 -4.22 -13.86
C LEU A 384 1.00 -5.42 -12.92
N LEU A 385 2.06 -6.23 -12.86
CA LEU A 385 2.18 -7.31 -11.89
C LEU A 385 2.20 -6.80 -10.44
N VAL A 386 2.93 -5.71 -10.16
CA VAL A 386 2.89 -5.03 -8.85
C VAL A 386 1.46 -4.65 -8.49
N ILE A 387 0.73 -4.06 -9.44
CA ILE A 387 -0.65 -3.60 -9.22
C ILE A 387 -1.60 -4.79 -9.02
N ALA A 388 -1.44 -5.86 -9.79
CA ALA A 388 -2.25 -7.07 -9.63
C ALA A 388 -2.03 -7.73 -8.26
N THR A 389 -0.77 -7.80 -7.80
CA THR A 389 -0.42 -8.31 -6.46
C THR A 389 -1.04 -7.41 -5.37
N GLY A 390 -0.93 -6.09 -5.54
CA GLY A 390 -1.54 -5.11 -4.63
C GLY A 390 -3.07 -5.20 -4.61
N ALA A 391 -3.70 -5.36 -5.76
CA ALA A 391 -5.15 -5.59 -5.85
C ALA A 391 -5.57 -6.86 -5.09
N GLY A 392 -4.83 -7.97 -5.25
CA GLY A 392 -5.08 -9.21 -4.50
C GLY A 392 -4.96 -9.00 -2.99
N SER A 393 -4.01 -8.19 -2.53
CA SER A 393 -3.79 -7.91 -1.11
C SER A 393 -4.92 -7.14 -0.42
N LEU A 394 -5.88 -6.60 -1.17
CA LEU A 394 -7.09 -5.93 -0.64
C LEU A 394 -8.27 -6.89 -0.49
N MET A 395 -8.17 -8.12 -1.06
CA MET A 395 -9.30 -9.05 -1.13
C MET A 395 -9.86 -9.43 0.25
N LEU A 396 -11.19 -9.42 0.38
CA LEU A 396 -11.94 -10.00 1.51
C LEU A 396 -11.40 -9.62 2.91
N SER A 397 -11.10 -8.34 3.15
CA SER A 397 -10.76 -7.87 4.50
C SER A 397 -11.87 -8.22 5.49
N HIS A 398 -11.56 -8.99 6.54
CA HIS A 398 -12.54 -9.50 7.50
C HIS A 398 -12.02 -9.45 8.95
N VAL A 399 -12.59 -10.25 9.84
CA VAL A 399 -12.35 -10.20 11.30
C VAL A 399 -10.89 -10.44 11.75
N ASN A 400 -10.01 -10.88 10.87
CA ASN A 400 -8.57 -10.99 11.16
C ASN A 400 -7.77 -9.72 10.81
N ASP A 401 -8.42 -8.71 10.25
CA ASP A 401 -7.82 -7.44 9.83
C ASP A 401 -8.11 -6.32 10.84
N ALA A 402 -7.07 -5.56 11.22
CA ALA A 402 -7.21 -4.39 12.09
C ALA A 402 -8.12 -3.32 11.46
N GLY A 403 -8.03 -3.10 10.14
CA GLY A 403 -8.88 -2.16 9.40
C GLY A 403 -10.37 -2.48 9.54
N PHE A 404 -10.74 -3.76 9.52
CA PHE A 404 -12.13 -4.22 9.75
C PHE A 404 -12.66 -3.74 11.11
N TRP A 405 -11.87 -3.91 12.17
CA TRP A 405 -12.27 -3.50 13.52
C TRP A 405 -12.27 -1.99 13.71
N MET A 406 -11.30 -1.29 13.11
CA MET A 406 -11.28 0.19 13.13
C MET A 406 -12.55 0.76 12.49
N VAL A 407 -12.90 0.29 11.30
CA VAL A 407 -14.12 0.73 10.60
C VAL A 407 -15.37 0.40 11.42
N LYS A 408 -15.44 -0.81 11.97
CA LYS A 408 -16.55 -1.22 12.85
C LYS A 408 -16.73 -0.28 14.03
N GLU A 409 -15.67 -0.03 14.79
CA GLU A 409 -15.74 0.77 16.01
C GLU A 409 -15.99 2.25 15.72
N TYR A 410 -15.30 2.80 14.73
CA TYR A 410 -15.38 4.23 14.41
C TYR A 410 -16.70 4.65 13.78
N LEU A 411 -17.29 3.79 12.96
CA LEU A 411 -18.58 4.09 12.32
C LEU A 411 -19.79 3.58 13.10
N GLY A 412 -19.60 2.95 14.26
CA GLY A 412 -20.67 2.42 15.09
C GLY A 412 -21.38 1.20 14.47
N LEU A 413 -20.65 0.41 13.66
CA LEU A 413 -21.19 -0.78 12.98
C LEU A 413 -21.13 -2.01 13.88
N ASN A 414 -22.07 -2.94 13.68
CA ASN A 414 -21.92 -4.30 14.16
C ASN A 414 -21.11 -5.16 13.15
N VAL A 415 -20.70 -6.37 13.54
CA VAL A 415 -19.87 -7.26 12.70
C VAL A 415 -20.53 -7.56 11.35
N LYS A 416 -21.83 -7.86 11.35
CA LYS A 416 -22.59 -8.17 10.13
C LYS A 416 -22.69 -6.97 9.18
N GLU A 417 -22.83 -5.77 9.72
CA GLU A 417 -22.84 -4.53 8.96
C GLU A 417 -21.45 -4.22 8.38
N THR A 418 -20.38 -4.48 9.14
CA THR A 418 -19.01 -4.30 8.66
C THR A 418 -18.69 -5.24 7.51
N PHE A 419 -19.14 -6.50 7.57
CA PHE A 419 -19.04 -7.43 6.42
C PHE A 419 -19.77 -6.89 5.18
N LYS A 420 -20.99 -6.36 5.34
CA LYS A 420 -21.79 -5.84 4.22
C LYS A 420 -21.23 -4.55 3.61
N THR A 421 -20.49 -3.78 4.38
CA THR A 421 -19.97 -2.46 4.00
C THR A 421 -18.48 -2.53 3.66
N TRP A 422 -17.62 -2.66 4.64
CA TRP A 422 -16.17 -2.66 4.52
C TRP A 422 -15.65 -3.83 3.69
N THR A 423 -15.98 -5.07 4.07
CA THR A 423 -15.47 -6.26 3.35
C THR A 423 -15.91 -6.28 1.90
N VAL A 424 -17.15 -5.88 1.60
CA VAL A 424 -17.62 -5.78 0.21
C VAL A 424 -16.90 -4.67 -0.54
N MET A 425 -16.67 -3.52 0.09
CA MET A 425 -15.93 -2.42 -0.52
C MET A 425 -14.49 -2.84 -0.86
N GLU A 426 -13.77 -3.45 0.08
CA GLU A 426 -12.40 -3.96 -0.13
C GLU A 426 -12.35 -5.00 -1.26
N THR A 427 -13.33 -5.90 -1.29
CA THR A 427 -13.46 -6.89 -2.36
C THR A 427 -13.72 -6.24 -3.73
N LEU A 428 -14.56 -5.20 -3.78
CA LEU A 428 -14.77 -4.42 -5.00
C LEU A 428 -13.49 -3.70 -5.44
N LEU A 429 -12.75 -3.08 -4.51
CA LEU A 429 -11.45 -2.47 -4.82
C LEU A 429 -10.50 -3.49 -5.44
N SER A 430 -10.40 -4.67 -4.83
CA SER A 430 -9.55 -5.76 -5.29
C SER A 430 -9.88 -6.19 -6.73
N PHE A 431 -11.12 -6.60 -6.98
CA PHE A 431 -11.51 -7.11 -8.30
C PHE A 431 -11.52 -6.04 -9.39
N VAL A 432 -11.95 -4.81 -9.10
CA VAL A 432 -12.00 -3.73 -10.10
C VAL A 432 -10.59 -3.30 -10.48
N ALA A 433 -9.67 -3.14 -9.50
CA ALA A 433 -8.28 -2.79 -9.78
C ALA A 433 -7.59 -3.88 -10.62
N PHE A 434 -7.79 -5.15 -10.25
CA PHE A 434 -7.27 -6.28 -11.02
C PHE A 434 -7.85 -6.32 -12.44
N ALA A 435 -9.16 -6.17 -12.61
CA ALA A 435 -9.79 -6.21 -13.92
C ALA A 435 -9.26 -5.10 -14.85
N ILE A 436 -9.08 -3.87 -14.33
CA ILE A 436 -8.52 -2.77 -15.12
C ILE A 436 -7.05 -3.05 -15.46
N ALA A 437 -6.24 -3.52 -14.50
CA ALA A 437 -4.84 -3.89 -14.75
C ALA A 437 -4.73 -4.99 -15.83
N PHE A 438 -5.57 -6.01 -15.73
CA PHE A 438 -5.61 -7.13 -16.68
C PHE A 438 -6.01 -6.69 -18.09
N VAL A 439 -6.98 -5.78 -18.21
CA VAL A 439 -7.39 -5.20 -19.50
C VAL A 439 -6.26 -4.36 -20.10
N ILE A 440 -5.56 -3.57 -19.31
CA ILE A 440 -4.42 -2.76 -19.78
C ILE A 440 -3.30 -3.68 -20.27
N ASP A 441 -2.98 -4.75 -19.54
CA ASP A 441 -1.95 -5.74 -19.93
C ASP A 441 -2.25 -6.41 -21.28
N GLY A 442 -3.53 -6.65 -21.57
CA GLY A 442 -3.95 -7.21 -22.87
C GLY A 442 -3.94 -6.22 -24.04
N ILE A 443 -3.73 -4.91 -23.80
CA ILE A 443 -3.72 -3.86 -24.82
C ILE A 443 -2.30 -3.45 -25.20
N ILE A 444 -1.36 -3.49 -24.26
CA ILE A 444 0.03 -3.08 -24.43
C ILE A 444 0.97 -4.26 -24.62
#